data_a6528c999213de305c5ae8573335b993
#
_entry.id   a6528c999213de305c5ae8573335b993
#
_cell.length_a   1.000
_cell.length_b   1.000
_cell.length_c   1.000
_cell.angle_alpha   90.00
_cell.angle_beta   90.00
_cell.angle_gamma   90.00
#
_symmetry.space_group_name_H-M   'P 1'
#
loop_
_entity.id
_entity.type
_entity.pdbx_description
1 polymer ?
#
loop_
_entity_poly.entity_id
_entity_poly.type
_entity_poly.pdbx_seq_one_letter_code
_entity_poly.pdbx_strand_id
1 'polypeptide(L)'
;AIIHANRAIKAGDGDVFIAGGVENMTRAPYVISKTSSAYGTDSKMYDSSFGWRFINPKMQKMYGTDGMGNTAENLVEKYHISREDQDKFAYWSQMKAAKAQENGRLAKEIMTVEIPQRKKDPIQFSKDEFVKTNTSLEVLAKLRGAFKAEGGSVTAGNSSGLNDGAAATIIASEDAVKKYNLKPLAKIVSSAVVGVEPRIMGMGPVEATKKALARAGLTLNDMDIIELNEAFAAQAL
;
A
#
# COMPACT_ATOMS: atom_id res chain seq x y z
N ALA A 1 1.86 -0.09 -13.48
CA ALA A 1 2.16 0.92 -14.49
C ALA A 1 3.67 0.97 -14.80
N ILE A 2 4.58 1.26 -13.85
CA ILE A 2 6.05 1.40 -14.08
C ILE A 2 6.67 0.18 -14.76
N ILE A 3 6.40 -1.04 -14.28
CA ILE A 3 6.93 -2.28 -14.88
C ILE A 3 6.47 -2.44 -16.34
N HIS A 4 5.22 -2.08 -16.65
CA HIS A 4 4.70 -2.14 -18.03
C HIS A 4 5.37 -1.12 -18.92
N ALA A 5 5.53 0.13 -18.49
CA ALA A 5 6.24 1.16 -19.24
C ALA A 5 7.71 0.76 -19.51
N ASN A 6 8.41 0.22 -18.51
CA ASN A 6 9.77 -0.30 -18.70
C ASN A 6 9.84 -1.46 -19.70
N ARG A 7 8.85 -2.36 -19.70
CA ARG A 7 8.77 -3.45 -20.68
C ARG A 7 8.48 -2.95 -22.08
N ALA A 8 7.57 -1.98 -22.24
CA ALA A 8 7.25 -1.36 -23.50
C ALA A 8 8.48 -0.67 -24.13
N ILE A 9 9.26 0.07 -23.34
CA ILE A 9 10.52 0.66 -23.79
C ILE A 9 11.50 -0.44 -24.26
N LYS A 10 11.68 -1.50 -23.48
CA LYS A 10 12.57 -2.62 -23.84
C LYS A 10 12.10 -3.40 -25.07
N ALA A 11 10.80 -3.40 -25.33
CA ALA A 11 10.21 -4.02 -26.52
C ALA A 11 10.27 -3.13 -27.77
N GLY A 12 10.64 -1.85 -27.63
CA GLY A 12 10.69 -0.89 -28.74
C GLY A 12 9.35 -0.24 -29.07
N ASP A 13 8.33 -0.34 -28.20
CA ASP A 13 7.01 0.26 -28.44
C ASP A 13 7.01 1.79 -28.31
N GLY A 14 8.08 2.36 -27.73
CA GLY A 14 8.25 3.81 -27.57
C GLY A 14 9.36 4.13 -26.57
N ASP A 15 9.73 5.40 -26.49
CA ASP A 15 10.88 5.86 -25.73
C ASP A 15 10.52 6.62 -24.45
N VAL A 16 9.31 7.13 -24.35
CA VAL A 16 8.83 7.92 -23.19
C VAL A 16 7.41 7.54 -22.86
N PHE A 17 7.16 7.19 -21.60
CA PHE A 17 5.85 6.83 -21.07
C PHE A 17 5.57 7.58 -19.78
N ILE A 18 4.30 7.92 -19.55
CA ILE A 18 3.80 8.34 -18.24
C ILE A 18 3.20 7.12 -17.57
N ALA A 19 3.73 6.75 -16.41
CA ALA A 19 3.24 5.66 -15.59
C ALA A 19 2.65 6.22 -14.28
N GLY A 20 1.39 5.96 -14.03
CA GLY A 20 0.70 6.50 -12.85
C GLY A 20 -0.50 5.69 -12.42
N GLY A 21 -1.12 6.14 -11.37
CA GLY A 21 -2.36 5.61 -10.83
C GLY A 21 -2.98 6.56 -9.80
N VAL A 22 -4.27 6.37 -9.56
CA VAL A 22 -5.06 7.11 -8.57
C VAL A 22 -6.01 6.16 -7.87
N GLU A 23 -6.16 6.34 -6.56
CA GLU A 23 -7.16 5.66 -5.74
C GLU A 23 -7.84 6.68 -4.83
N ASN A 24 -9.16 6.68 -4.83
CA ASN A 24 -9.96 7.52 -3.94
C ASN A 24 -10.83 6.63 -3.06
N MET A 25 -10.30 6.21 -1.93
CA MET A 25 -10.97 5.29 -1.01
C MET A 25 -12.10 5.99 -0.22
N THR A 26 -11.96 7.29 0.07
CA THR A 26 -12.99 8.05 0.79
C THR A 26 -14.29 8.20 0.00
N ARG A 27 -14.25 8.12 -1.34
CA ARG A 27 -15.41 8.30 -2.22
C ARG A 27 -15.71 7.07 -3.07
N ALA A 28 -15.21 5.90 -2.67
CA ALA A 28 -15.57 4.65 -3.32
C ALA A 28 -17.10 4.45 -3.26
N PRO A 29 -17.75 4.08 -4.36
CA PRO A 29 -19.22 3.99 -4.42
C PRO A 29 -19.75 2.80 -3.63
N TYR A 30 -20.98 2.92 -3.17
CA TYR A 30 -21.76 1.73 -2.82
C TYR A 30 -22.21 1.00 -4.10
N VAL A 31 -22.19 -0.31 -4.06
CA VAL A 31 -22.65 -1.17 -5.16
C VAL A 31 -23.75 -2.10 -4.67
N ILE A 32 -24.76 -2.34 -5.51
CA ILE A 32 -25.93 -3.15 -5.17
C ILE A 32 -25.96 -4.37 -6.08
N SER A 33 -26.14 -5.57 -5.50
CA SER A 33 -26.35 -6.79 -6.27
C SER A 33 -27.73 -6.77 -6.92
N LYS A 34 -27.85 -7.43 -8.07
CA LYS A 34 -29.17 -7.86 -8.53
C LYS A 34 -29.68 -9.00 -7.64
N THR A 35 -30.99 -9.19 -7.61
CA THR A 35 -31.61 -10.33 -6.95
C THR A 35 -31.25 -11.64 -7.65
N SER A 36 -31.21 -12.74 -6.92
CA SER A 36 -30.88 -14.07 -7.44
C SER A 36 -31.94 -14.66 -8.36
N SER A 37 -33.17 -14.13 -8.28
CA SER A 37 -34.33 -14.56 -9.09
C SER A 37 -35.19 -13.35 -9.50
N ALA A 38 -36.03 -13.54 -10.50
CA ALA A 38 -37.04 -12.54 -10.87
C ALA A 38 -37.94 -12.24 -9.66
N TYR A 39 -38.19 -10.94 -9.41
CA TYR A 39 -38.95 -10.45 -8.25
C TYR A 39 -38.40 -10.84 -6.86
N GLY A 40 -37.13 -11.29 -6.78
CA GLY A 40 -36.46 -11.59 -5.52
C GLY A 40 -36.25 -10.32 -4.67
N THR A 41 -36.06 -10.50 -3.36
CA THR A 41 -35.82 -9.41 -2.39
C THR A 41 -34.45 -9.52 -1.69
N ASP A 42 -33.56 -10.38 -2.20
CA ASP A 42 -32.26 -10.73 -1.65
C ASP A 42 -31.11 -9.81 -2.14
N SER A 43 -31.45 -8.66 -2.69
CA SER A 43 -30.47 -7.63 -3.08
C SER A 43 -29.66 -7.15 -1.88
N LYS A 44 -28.34 -7.02 -2.05
CA LYS A 44 -27.41 -6.57 -1.00
C LYS A 44 -26.62 -5.37 -1.48
N MET A 45 -26.45 -4.42 -0.57
CA MET A 45 -25.58 -3.26 -0.79
C MET A 45 -24.22 -3.51 -0.14
N TYR A 46 -23.15 -3.16 -0.86
CA TYR A 46 -21.78 -3.30 -0.41
C TYR A 46 -21.07 -1.94 -0.52
N ASP A 47 -20.23 -1.63 0.45
CA ASP A 47 -19.23 -0.59 0.33
C ASP A 47 -18.07 -1.12 -0.54
N SER A 48 -17.70 -0.39 -1.60
CA SER A 48 -16.62 -0.83 -2.49
C SER A 48 -15.24 -0.38 -2.05
N SER A 49 -15.12 0.40 -0.99
CA SER A 49 -13.84 0.84 -0.43
C SER A 49 -13.09 -0.26 0.30
N PHE A 50 -13.81 -1.24 0.85
CA PHE A 50 -13.21 -2.24 1.75
C PHE A 50 -13.87 -3.63 1.60
N GLY A 51 -13.03 -4.67 1.62
CA GLY A 51 -13.46 -6.06 1.62
C GLY A 51 -13.94 -6.58 0.25
N TRP A 52 -14.41 -7.83 0.28
CA TRP A 52 -14.94 -8.53 -0.88
C TRP A 52 -16.43 -8.26 -1.08
N ARG A 53 -16.85 -8.23 -2.34
CA ARG A 53 -18.24 -8.11 -2.76
C ARG A 53 -18.52 -9.08 -3.92
N PHE A 54 -19.76 -9.51 -4.08
CA PHE A 54 -20.17 -10.45 -5.13
C PHE A 54 -19.31 -11.72 -5.14
N ILE A 55 -19.06 -12.30 -3.95
CA ILE A 55 -18.18 -13.44 -3.76
C ILE A 55 -18.65 -14.63 -4.59
N ASN A 56 -17.78 -15.15 -5.47
CA ASN A 56 -18.00 -16.40 -6.17
C ASN A 56 -17.74 -17.57 -5.19
N PRO A 57 -18.75 -18.44 -4.92
CA PRO A 57 -18.60 -19.55 -3.98
C PRO A 57 -17.49 -20.55 -4.33
N LYS A 58 -17.24 -20.77 -5.63
CA LYS A 58 -16.15 -21.65 -6.09
C LYS A 58 -14.78 -21.02 -5.75
N MET A 59 -14.63 -19.72 -5.99
CA MET A 59 -13.41 -18.99 -5.66
C MET A 59 -13.17 -18.99 -4.15
N GLN A 60 -14.22 -18.73 -3.36
CA GLN A 60 -14.14 -18.77 -1.91
C GLN A 60 -13.70 -20.14 -1.39
N LYS A 61 -14.24 -21.23 -1.96
CA LYS A 61 -13.86 -22.58 -1.59
C LYS A 61 -12.42 -22.92 -1.97
N MET A 62 -11.94 -22.44 -3.11
CA MET A 62 -10.59 -22.76 -3.63
C MET A 62 -9.48 -21.95 -2.96
N TYR A 63 -9.70 -20.66 -2.74
CA TYR A 63 -8.63 -19.72 -2.39
C TYR A 63 -8.92 -18.89 -1.14
N GLY A 64 -10.13 -18.97 -0.60
CA GLY A 64 -10.60 -18.03 0.41
C GLY A 64 -10.97 -16.67 -0.18
N THR A 65 -11.58 -15.84 0.63
CA THR A 65 -11.91 -14.43 0.34
C THR A 65 -11.66 -13.59 1.58
N ASP A 66 -10.51 -13.82 2.20
CA ASP A 66 -10.10 -13.11 3.41
C ASP A 66 -9.91 -11.62 3.09
N GLY A 67 -10.33 -10.74 3.98
CA GLY A 67 -9.99 -9.33 3.90
C GLY A 67 -8.50 -9.09 4.15
N MET A 68 -7.97 -7.92 3.75
CA MET A 68 -6.55 -7.60 3.87
C MET A 68 -6.00 -7.81 5.30
N GLY A 69 -6.73 -7.34 6.33
CA GLY A 69 -6.33 -7.53 7.72
C GLY A 69 -6.35 -8.99 8.17
N ASN A 70 -7.27 -9.82 7.65
CA ASN A 70 -7.28 -11.26 7.91
C ASN A 70 -6.08 -11.96 7.25
N THR A 71 -5.65 -11.51 6.06
CA THR A 71 -4.41 -12.04 5.46
C THR A 71 -3.17 -11.69 6.29
N ALA A 72 -3.16 -10.54 6.96
CA ALA A 72 -2.11 -10.20 7.93
C ALA A 72 -2.16 -11.11 9.18
N GLU A 73 -3.34 -11.39 9.72
CA GLU A 73 -3.50 -12.37 10.83
C GLU A 73 -3.05 -13.79 10.41
N ASN A 74 -3.27 -14.19 9.16
CA ASN A 74 -2.77 -15.46 8.64
C ASN A 74 -1.22 -15.53 8.65
N LEU A 75 -0.55 -14.39 8.41
CA LEU A 75 0.92 -14.30 8.53
C LEU A 75 1.36 -14.40 10.00
N VAL A 76 0.65 -13.71 10.89
CA VAL A 76 0.90 -13.79 12.35
C VAL A 76 0.86 -15.24 12.81
N GLU A 77 -0.17 -15.99 12.45
CA GLU A 77 -0.30 -17.40 12.81
C GLU A 77 0.80 -18.27 12.19
N LYS A 78 1.06 -18.08 10.91
CA LYS A 78 2.01 -18.92 10.15
C LYS A 78 3.46 -18.72 10.58
N TYR A 79 3.84 -17.48 10.88
CA TYR A 79 5.22 -17.10 11.20
C TYR A 79 5.44 -16.76 12.69
N HIS A 80 4.40 -16.92 13.52
CA HIS A 80 4.46 -16.67 14.97
C HIS A 80 4.92 -15.25 15.32
N ILE A 81 4.43 -14.25 14.58
CA ILE A 81 4.79 -12.85 14.77
C ILE A 81 4.12 -12.32 16.03
N SER A 82 4.90 -11.85 17.00
CA SER A 82 4.35 -11.38 18.27
C SER A 82 3.58 -10.05 18.12
N ARG A 83 2.62 -9.81 18.99
CA ARG A 83 1.92 -8.52 19.09
C ARG A 83 2.89 -7.41 19.48
N GLU A 84 3.79 -7.69 20.37
CA GLU A 84 4.80 -6.77 20.86
C GLU A 84 5.72 -6.28 19.74
N ASP A 85 6.14 -7.15 18.85
CA ASP A 85 6.99 -6.77 17.72
C ASP A 85 6.22 -5.95 16.70
N GLN A 86 4.97 -6.28 16.43
CA GLN A 86 4.08 -5.47 15.59
C GLN A 86 3.90 -4.05 16.15
N ASP A 87 3.66 -3.92 17.45
CA ASP A 87 3.48 -2.62 18.09
C ASP A 87 4.80 -1.83 18.15
N LYS A 88 5.95 -2.48 18.37
CA LYS A 88 7.28 -1.86 18.28
C LYS A 88 7.57 -1.33 16.87
N PHE A 89 7.26 -2.12 15.84
CA PHE A 89 7.41 -1.69 14.45
C PHE A 89 6.55 -0.45 14.16
N ALA A 90 5.27 -0.49 14.54
CA ALA A 90 4.35 0.62 14.34
C ALA A 90 4.80 1.89 15.10
N TYR A 91 5.23 1.75 16.35
CA TYR A 91 5.78 2.85 17.13
C TYR A 91 7.02 3.46 16.46
N TRP A 92 7.96 2.64 16.04
CA TRP A 92 9.16 3.08 15.34
C TRP A 92 8.85 3.80 14.02
N SER A 93 7.90 3.30 13.24
CA SER A 93 7.43 3.94 12.00
C SER A 93 6.86 5.34 12.29
N GLN A 94 5.98 5.48 13.28
CA GLN A 94 5.42 6.78 13.69
C GLN A 94 6.50 7.75 14.16
N MET A 95 7.48 7.29 14.94
CA MET A 95 8.57 8.14 15.43
C MET A 95 9.52 8.60 14.33
N LYS A 96 9.80 7.74 13.34
CA LYS A 96 10.56 8.15 12.14
C LYS A 96 9.84 9.26 11.37
N ALA A 97 8.53 9.08 11.12
CA ALA A 97 7.72 10.06 10.42
C ALA A 97 7.61 11.37 11.22
N ALA A 98 7.38 11.30 12.52
CA ALA A 98 7.34 12.47 13.41
C ALA A 98 8.64 13.27 13.35
N LYS A 99 9.79 12.59 13.45
CA LYS A 99 11.11 13.22 13.33
C LYS A 99 11.33 13.85 11.95
N ALA A 100 10.92 13.18 10.88
CA ALA A 100 11.02 13.70 9.51
C ALA A 100 10.11 14.91 9.26
N GLN A 101 8.97 14.97 9.96
CA GLN A 101 8.08 16.13 9.94
C GLN A 101 8.67 17.30 10.74
N GLU A 102 9.21 17.03 11.93
CA GLU A 102 9.81 18.04 12.83
C GLU A 102 11.06 18.69 12.21
N ASN A 103 11.94 17.91 11.62
CA ASN A 103 13.20 18.42 11.02
C ASN A 103 13.02 19.00 9.61
N GLY A 104 11.80 19.12 9.10
CA GLY A 104 11.47 19.70 7.80
C GLY A 104 11.80 18.81 6.60
N ARG A 105 12.15 17.52 6.80
CA ARG A 105 12.41 16.59 5.68
C ARG A 105 11.14 16.38 4.84
N LEU A 106 10.00 16.15 5.47
CA LEU A 106 8.73 15.97 4.76
C LEU A 106 8.24 17.27 4.10
N ALA A 107 8.50 18.43 4.68
CA ALA A 107 8.13 19.71 4.09
C ALA A 107 8.74 19.96 2.70
N LYS A 108 9.85 19.29 2.36
CA LYS A 108 10.46 19.36 1.02
C LYS A 108 9.66 18.63 -0.06
N GLU A 109 8.76 17.74 0.34
CA GLU A 109 7.95 16.90 -0.56
C GLU A 109 6.46 17.30 -0.55
N ILE A 110 6.04 18.03 0.49
CA ILE A 110 4.65 18.45 0.67
C ILE A 110 4.41 19.79 -0.05
N MET A 111 3.47 19.79 -0.96
CA MET A 111 2.94 21.01 -1.58
C MET A 111 1.68 21.43 -0.82
N THR A 112 1.62 22.71 -0.44
CA THR A 112 0.42 23.25 0.21
C THR A 112 -0.78 23.22 -0.72
N VAL A 113 -1.90 22.71 -0.21
CA VAL A 113 -3.21 22.72 -0.90
C VAL A 113 -4.11 23.75 -0.24
N GLU A 114 -4.60 24.69 -1.01
CA GLU A 114 -5.58 25.67 -0.55
C GLU A 114 -6.98 25.07 -0.57
N ILE A 115 -7.61 24.99 0.60
CA ILE A 115 -8.99 24.49 0.73
C ILE A 115 -9.93 25.70 0.82
N PRO A 116 -10.72 25.98 -0.22
CA PRO A 116 -11.64 27.11 -0.23
C PRO A 116 -12.63 27.07 0.92
N GLN A 117 -12.83 28.21 1.58
CA GLN A 117 -13.81 28.38 2.64
C GLN A 117 -14.91 29.36 2.20
N ARG A 118 -16.15 29.06 2.58
CA ARG A 118 -17.26 29.99 2.35
C ARG A 118 -17.11 31.20 3.28
N LYS A 119 -16.89 32.40 2.72
CA LYS A 119 -16.76 33.70 3.44
C LYS A 119 -15.58 33.78 4.43
N LYS A 120 -14.50 32.99 4.21
CA LYS A 120 -13.27 33.05 5.00
C LYS A 120 -12.10 32.82 4.07
N ASP A 121 -10.89 33.14 4.54
CA ASP A 121 -9.66 32.81 3.83
C ASP A 121 -9.51 31.28 3.67
N PRO A 122 -8.91 30.82 2.57
CA PRO A 122 -8.66 29.40 2.35
C PRO A 122 -7.81 28.79 3.48
N ILE A 123 -8.11 27.55 3.85
CA ILE A 123 -7.25 26.79 4.76
C ILE A 123 -6.02 26.34 3.98
N GLN A 124 -4.83 26.67 4.47
CA GLN A 124 -3.56 26.21 3.92
C GLN A 124 -3.25 24.81 4.48
N PHE A 125 -3.55 23.75 3.70
CA PHE A 125 -3.30 22.38 4.08
C PHE A 125 -1.90 21.98 3.62
N SER A 126 -0.94 21.94 4.56
CA SER A 126 0.48 21.76 4.28
C SER A 126 1.17 20.74 5.20
N LYS A 127 0.41 20.02 6.01
CA LYS A 127 0.95 19.07 6.97
C LYS A 127 0.25 17.72 6.85
N ASP A 128 1.01 16.64 6.90
CA ASP A 128 0.47 15.29 7.02
C ASP A 128 -0.15 15.10 8.42
N GLU A 129 -1.47 14.89 8.48
CA GLU A 129 -2.21 14.74 9.73
C GLU A 129 -2.24 13.30 10.25
N PHE A 130 -1.77 12.34 9.45
CA PHE A 130 -1.84 10.93 9.84
C PHE A 130 -0.75 10.53 10.85
N VAL A 131 0.33 11.30 10.93
CA VAL A 131 1.44 11.05 11.86
C VAL A 131 0.98 11.23 13.32
N LYS A 132 1.08 10.18 14.13
CA LYS A 132 0.66 10.15 15.54
C LYS A 132 1.83 10.38 16.47
N THR A 133 2.22 11.63 16.65
CA THR A 133 3.37 12.04 17.48
C THR A 133 3.23 11.68 18.97
N ASN A 134 2.01 11.46 19.43
CA ASN A 134 1.67 11.13 20.83
C ASN A 134 1.43 9.64 21.08
N THR A 135 1.75 8.77 20.10
CA THR A 135 1.62 7.32 20.33
C THR A 135 2.72 6.79 21.25
N SER A 136 2.45 5.71 21.96
CA SER A 136 3.42 4.98 22.79
C SER A 136 3.14 3.48 22.74
N LEU A 137 4.09 2.66 23.18
CA LEU A 137 3.89 1.22 23.26
C LEU A 137 2.74 0.85 24.20
N GLU A 138 2.56 1.59 25.30
CA GLU A 138 1.47 1.39 26.26
C GLU A 138 0.10 1.73 25.64
N VAL A 139 0.04 2.71 24.75
CA VAL A 139 -1.19 3.05 24.03
C VAL A 139 -1.50 1.99 22.99
N LEU A 140 -0.52 1.56 22.22
CA LEU A 140 -0.68 0.51 21.22
C LEU A 140 -1.12 -0.81 21.83
N ALA A 141 -0.50 -1.22 22.94
CA ALA A 141 -0.81 -2.47 23.66
C ALA A 141 -2.29 -2.57 24.12
N LYS A 142 -2.96 -1.44 24.35
CA LYS A 142 -4.38 -1.39 24.77
C LYS A 142 -5.36 -1.57 23.61
N LEU A 143 -4.90 -1.49 22.37
CA LEU A 143 -5.77 -1.60 21.21
C LEU A 143 -6.22 -3.06 21.01
N ARG A 144 -7.49 -3.24 20.66
CA ARG A 144 -8.05 -4.55 20.36
C ARG A 144 -7.69 -4.98 18.94
N GLY A 145 -7.62 -6.28 18.69
CA GLY A 145 -7.56 -6.84 17.35
C GLY A 145 -8.72 -6.31 16.50
N ALA A 146 -8.42 -5.86 15.29
CA ALA A 146 -9.41 -5.23 14.41
C ALA A 146 -10.05 -6.21 13.43
N PHE A 147 -9.41 -7.34 13.14
CA PHE A 147 -9.80 -8.24 12.06
C PHE A 147 -10.14 -9.66 12.52
N LYS A 148 -9.81 -10.02 13.74
CA LYS A 148 -10.10 -11.30 14.36
C LYS A 148 -10.69 -11.06 15.75
N ALA A 149 -11.89 -11.57 16.00
CA ALA A 149 -12.66 -11.27 17.22
C ALA A 149 -11.96 -11.75 18.50
N GLU A 150 -11.34 -12.93 18.45
CA GLU A 150 -10.61 -13.52 19.58
C GLU A 150 -9.15 -13.79 19.18
N GLY A 151 -8.22 -13.39 20.02
CA GLY A 151 -6.78 -13.63 19.81
C GLY A 151 -6.16 -12.89 18.63
N GLY A 152 -6.85 -11.90 18.04
CA GLY A 152 -6.30 -11.06 16.97
C GLY A 152 -5.23 -10.11 17.50
N SER A 153 -4.13 -9.96 16.75
CA SER A 153 -3.00 -9.10 17.09
C SER A 153 -2.83 -7.90 16.14
N VAL A 154 -3.45 -7.95 14.95
CA VAL A 154 -3.47 -6.85 14.00
C VAL A 154 -4.51 -5.83 14.44
N THR A 155 -4.08 -4.60 14.70
CA THR A 155 -4.89 -3.52 15.28
C THR A 155 -4.91 -2.30 14.37
N ALA A 156 -5.77 -1.32 14.67
CA ALA A 156 -5.73 -0.02 13.99
C ALA A 156 -4.41 0.75 14.24
N GLY A 157 -3.65 0.42 15.28
CA GLY A 157 -2.37 1.08 15.61
C GLY A 157 -1.16 0.49 14.88
N ASN A 158 -1.24 -0.78 14.45
CA ASN A 158 -0.17 -1.47 13.71
C ASN A 158 -0.57 -1.82 12.27
N SER A 159 -1.57 -1.11 11.75
CA SER A 159 -2.05 -1.16 10.36
C SER A 159 -1.99 0.24 9.74
N SER A 160 -1.82 0.32 8.43
CA SER A 160 -1.96 1.58 7.70
C SER A 160 -3.42 2.07 7.70
N GLY A 161 -3.62 3.36 7.49
CA GLY A 161 -4.95 3.92 7.25
C GLY A 161 -5.48 3.64 5.84
N LEU A 162 -6.76 3.97 5.64
CA LEU A 162 -7.35 4.06 4.31
C LEU A 162 -7.09 5.47 3.78
N ASN A 163 -6.32 5.60 2.72
CA ASN A 163 -5.86 6.89 2.21
C ASN A 163 -6.24 7.05 0.74
N ASP A 164 -6.56 8.28 0.37
CA ASP A 164 -6.61 8.70 -1.03
C ASP A 164 -5.18 8.94 -1.51
N GLY A 165 -4.91 8.65 -2.77
CA GLY A 165 -3.58 8.84 -3.33
C GLY A 165 -3.57 8.92 -4.84
N ALA A 166 -2.62 9.67 -5.37
CA ALA A 166 -2.31 9.71 -6.79
C ALA A 166 -0.81 9.87 -6.99
N ALA A 167 -0.26 9.18 -7.98
CA ALA A 167 1.14 9.29 -8.34
C ALA A 167 1.30 9.18 -9.86
N ALA A 168 2.27 9.90 -10.40
CA ALA A 168 2.67 9.79 -11.79
C ALA A 168 4.19 9.95 -11.92
N THR A 169 4.79 9.13 -12.79
CA THR A 169 6.22 9.19 -13.11
C THR A 169 6.43 9.15 -14.61
N ILE A 170 7.49 9.79 -15.08
CA ILE A 170 7.98 9.65 -16.47
C ILE A 170 9.01 8.53 -16.49
N ILE A 171 8.82 7.57 -17.37
CA ILE A 171 9.76 6.49 -17.67
C ILE A 171 10.31 6.72 -19.08
N ALA A 172 11.62 6.82 -19.20
CA ALA A 172 12.27 7.15 -20.46
C ALA A 172 13.40 6.14 -20.80
N SER A 173 13.62 5.90 -22.08
CA SER A 173 14.81 5.22 -22.59
C SER A 173 16.06 6.07 -22.37
N GLU A 174 17.23 5.46 -22.39
CA GLU A 174 18.51 6.18 -22.34
C GLU A 174 18.67 7.16 -23.51
N ASP A 175 18.19 6.79 -24.68
CA ASP A 175 18.23 7.65 -25.86
C ASP A 175 17.29 8.85 -25.72
N ALA A 176 16.10 8.66 -25.16
CA ALA A 176 15.19 9.78 -24.85
C ALA A 176 15.78 10.71 -23.78
N VAL A 177 16.42 10.17 -22.75
CA VAL A 177 17.14 10.98 -21.75
C VAL A 177 18.16 11.89 -22.40
N LYS A 178 18.97 11.36 -23.32
CA LYS A 178 19.98 12.14 -24.07
C LYS A 178 19.33 13.15 -25.02
N LYS A 179 18.36 12.67 -25.82
CA LYS A 179 17.67 13.48 -26.83
C LYS A 179 16.95 14.69 -26.27
N TYR A 180 16.30 14.54 -25.12
CA TYR A 180 15.51 15.59 -24.49
C TYR A 180 16.22 16.26 -23.31
N ASN A 181 17.50 15.95 -23.09
CA ASN A 181 18.30 16.46 -21.98
C ASN A 181 17.58 16.30 -20.61
N LEU A 182 17.01 15.13 -20.38
CA LEU A 182 16.30 14.84 -19.14
C LEU A 182 17.30 14.58 -18.01
N LYS A 183 16.90 14.89 -16.78
CA LYS A 183 17.68 14.59 -15.57
C LYS A 183 17.03 13.40 -14.86
N PRO A 184 17.49 12.15 -15.05
CA PRO A 184 16.91 10.99 -14.40
C PRO A 184 17.14 11.02 -12.89
N LEU A 185 16.14 10.62 -12.11
CA LEU A 185 16.24 10.47 -10.66
C LEU A 185 16.84 9.11 -10.30
N ALA A 186 16.51 8.07 -11.07
CA ALA A 186 17.00 6.71 -10.86
C ALA A 186 16.93 5.90 -12.16
N LYS A 187 17.61 4.76 -12.19
CA LYS A 187 17.57 3.76 -13.27
C LYS A 187 16.82 2.53 -12.79
N ILE A 188 15.86 2.03 -13.59
CA ILE A 188 15.19 0.75 -13.32
C ILE A 188 16.13 -0.38 -13.76
N VAL A 189 16.73 -1.06 -12.81
CA VAL A 189 17.66 -2.17 -13.06
C VAL A 189 16.89 -3.42 -13.41
N SER A 190 15.99 -3.83 -12.53
CA SER A 190 15.20 -5.05 -12.71
C SER A 190 13.81 -4.91 -12.08
N SER A 191 12.93 -5.84 -12.42
CA SER A 191 11.61 -5.95 -11.83
C SER A 191 11.11 -7.39 -11.88
N ALA A 192 10.25 -7.77 -10.93
CA ALA A 192 9.62 -9.08 -10.91
C ALA A 192 8.22 -9.04 -10.35
N VAL A 193 7.44 -10.03 -10.74
CA VAL A 193 6.15 -10.39 -10.16
C VAL A 193 6.12 -11.90 -9.92
N VAL A 194 5.43 -12.32 -8.86
CA VAL A 194 5.26 -13.73 -8.49
C VAL A 194 3.80 -13.98 -8.10
N GLY A 195 3.36 -15.23 -8.25
CA GLY A 195 2.13 -15.70 -7.64
C GLY A 195 2.46 -16.29 -6.26
N VAL A 196 1.57 -16.06 -5.30
CA VAL A 196 1.64 -16.63 -3.96
C VAL A 196 0.26 -17.12 -3.53
N GLU A 197 0.21 -17.92 -2.48
CA GLU A 197 -1.06 -18.34 -1.88
C GLU A 197 -1.87 -17.09 -1.46
N PRO A 198 -3.13 -16.94 -1.93
CA PRO A 198 -3.91 -15.73 -1.69
C PRO A 198 -4.10 -15.37 -0.22
N ARG A 199 -4.27 -16.36 0.66
CA ARG A 199 -4.48 -16.15 2.10
C ARG A 199 -3.27 -15.56 2.83
N ILE A 200 -2.09 -15.66 2.25
CA ILE A 200 -0.83 -15.10 2.75
C ILE A 200 -0.20 -14.15 1.72
N MET A 201 -1.02 -13.37 1.04
CA MET A 201 -0.59 -12.48 -0.05
C MET A 201 0.55 -11.52 0.37
N GLY A 202 0.67 -11.20 1.66
CA GLY A 202 1.74 -10.37 2.20
C GLY A 202 3.16 -10.95 2.00
N MET A 203 3.30 -12.24 1.66
CA MET A 203 4.57 -12.86 1.28
C MET A 203 5.00 -12.55 -0.16
N GLY A 204 4.12 -11.96 -0.97
CA GLY A 204 4.43 -11.61 -2.36
C GLY A 204 5.74 -10.84 -2.56
N PRO A 205 6.02 -9.78 -1.77
CA PRO A 205 7.26 -9.01 -1.88
C PRO A 205 8.53 -9.85 -1.68
N VAL A 206 8.51 -10.86 -0.81
CA VAL A 206 9.69 -11.70 -0.50
C VAL A 206 10.17 -12.42 -1.77
N GLU A 207 9.29 -13.20 -2.39
CA GLU A 207 9.65 -13.97 -3.58
C GLU A 207 9.84 -13.08 -4.81
N ALA A 208 9.11 -11.96 -4.91
CA ALA A 208 9.31 -10.99 -5.98
C ALA A 208 10.68 -10.31 -5.88
N THR A 209 11.11 -9.95 -4.66
CA THR A 209 12.42 -9.34 -4.41
C THR A 209 13.55 -10.32 -4.75
N LYS A 210 13.49 -11.57 -4.25
CA LYS A 210 14.47 -12.61 -4.62
C LYS A 210 14.61 -12.75 -6.12
N LYS A 211 13.49 -12.81 -6.84
CA LYS A 211 13.48 -12.92 -8.30
C LYS A 211 14.01 -11.67 -9.01
N ALA A 212 13.73 -10.47 -8.49
CA ALA A 212 14.24 -9.23 -9.06
C ALA A 212 15.75 -9.11 -8.85
N LEU A 213 16.25 -9.41 -7.66
CA LEU A 213 17.68 -9.40 -7.35
C LEU A 213 18.45 -10.43 -8.20
N ALA A 214 17.96 -11.67 -8.29
CA ALA A 214 18.57 -12.69 -9.14
C ALA A 214 18.68 -12.28 -10.61
N ARG A 215 17.65 -11.61 -11.15
CA ARG A 215 17.67 -11.06 -12.53
C ARG A 215 18.69 -9.95 -12.72
N ALA A 216 19.00 -9.21 -11.66
CA ALA A 216 20.00 -8.15 -11.68
C ALA A 216 21.42 -8.65 -11.41
N GLY A 217 21.60 -9.92 -11.01
CA GLY A 217 22.86 -10.45 -10.52
C GLY A 217 23.29 -9.86 -9.17
N LEU A 218 22.30 -9.44 -8.36
CA LEU A 218 22.49 -8.78 -7.06
C LEU A 218 21.95 -9.65 -5.91
N THR A 219 22.39 -9.32 -4.72
CA THR A 219 21.94 -9.88 -3.44
C THR A 219 21.28 -8.79 -2.58
N LEU A 220 20.66 -9.18 -1.47
CA LEU A 220 20.12 -8.22 -0.52
C LEU A 220 21.21 -7.34 0.14
N ASN A 221 22.41 -7.86 0.29
CA ASN A 221 23.54 -7.14 0.89
C ASN A 221 24.08 -6.02 -0.01
N ASP A 222 23.71 -6.03 -1.30
CA ASP A 222 24.08 -4.97 -2.24
C ASP A 222 23.13 -3.76 -2.19
N MET A 223 22.11 -3.83 -1.32
CA MET A 223 21.07 -2.79 -1.20
C MET A 223 21.39 -1.84 -0.05
N ASP A 224 21.54 -0.55 -0.37
CA ASP A 224 21.73 0.51 0.64
C ASP A 224 20.41 0.93 1.30
N ILE A 225 19.30 0.89 0.55
CA ILE A 225 17.98 1.30 1.00
C ILE A 225 16.94 0.31 0.50
N ILE A 226 16.01 -0.04 1.39
CA ILE A 226 14.83 -0.86 1.08
C ILE A 226 13.60 -0.04 1.43
N GLU A 227 12.73 0.19 0.44
CA GLU A 227 11.43 0.82 0.63
C GLU A 227 10.35 -0.24 0.51
N LEU A 228 9.61 -0.45 1.60
CA LEU A 228 8.51 -1.41 1.69
C LEU A 228 7.25 -0.69 2.15
N ASN A 229 6.14 -0.89 1.44
CA ASN A 229 4.85 -0.36 1.87
C ASN A 229 4.41 -1.03 3.19
N GLU A 230 4.23 -0.22 4.23
CA GLU A 230 3.88 -0.67 5.58
C GLU A 230 2.35 -0.86 5.73
N ALA A 231 1.73 -1.73 4.92
CA ALA A 231 0.29 -1.98 5.00
C ALA A 231 -0.11 -2.53 6.38
N PHE A 232 0.67 -3.46 6.91
CA PHE A 232 0.53 -4.03 8.26
C PHE A 232 1.92 -4.30 8.82
N ALA A 233 2.15 -4.00 10.09
CA ALA A 233 3.40 -4.31 10.77
C ALA A 233 3.70 -5.82 10.70
N ALA A 234 2.69 -6.67 10.87
CA ALA A 234 2.81 -8.11 10.73
C ALA A 234 3.33 -8.57 9.36
N GLN A 235 3.02 -7.85 8.29
CA GLN A 235 3.47 -8.18 6.94
C GLN A 235 4.89 -7.65 6.68
N ALA A 236 5.29 -6.55 7.32
CA ALA A 236 6.60 -5.95 7.13
C ALA A 236 7.71 -6.65 7.95
N LEU A 237 7.35 -7.32 9.05
CA LEU A 237 8.22 -8.15 9.89
C LEU A 237 8.50 -9.51 9.25
#